data_0bb2157c2ed4f0d09f57859af6296c92
#
_entry.id   0bb2157c2ed4f0d09f57859af6296c92
#
_cell.length_a   1.000
_cell.length_b   1.000
_cell.length_c   1.000
_cell.angle_alpha   90.00
_cell.angle_beta   90.00
_cell.angle_gamma   90.00
#
_symmetry.space_group_name_H-M   'P 1'
#
loop_
_entity.id
_entity.type
_entity.pdbx_description
1 polymer ?
#
loop_
_entity_poly.entity_id
_entity_poly.type
_entity_poly.pdbx_seq_one_letter_code
_entity_poly.pdbx_strand_id
1 'polypeptide(L)'
;ASTYGYTEKQYLGLIYGSTMTRSIYEEQTRRSLLATAYLQSYQDSLTYSTDELEAAYQEDRTAYDLVDCAYVRVNGAAADTDEEGNSIEVTDEMKAEAMAAAKTTADAIYAAYKAGTSLEDAAAEYESTATYASSDSFSYSSSVLGEWLYDDARQAGDSAVLEDSDSSNYYVVVFNGRSRNEYNTVNVRHILIQPEASELSEDDEGYEDDVAAKDAEAAQKAQDILDEWKAGDATEDSFAALANEYSQDPGSNTTGGLYEQVYQGQMVTEFNDWCFDPARQTGDTGIIHNESTGYHVMYFVGYDQPYWEIQVSADLVNDAVDTFYEEKTEGYTAEQSSFGMSFVG
;
A
#
# COMPACT_ATOMS: atom_id res chain seq x y z
N ALA A 1 2.99 -33.69 6.23
CA ALA A 1 2.96 -34.73 7.31
C ALA A 1 4.27 -35.49 7.37
N SER A 2 4.76 -36.04 6.29
CA SER A 2 6.01 -36.83 6.25
C SER A 2 7.25 -36.04 6.68
N THR A 3 7.34 -34.78 6.35
CA THR A 3 8.45 -33.88 6.72
C THR A 3 8.62 -33.74 8.23
N TYR A 4 7.54 -33.90 9.00
CA TYR A 4 7.53 -33.79 10.47
C TYR A 4 7.41 -35.14 11.16
N GLY A 5 7.54 -36.27 10.44
CA GLY A 5 7.46 -37.60 11.01
C GLY A 5 6.07 -38.09 11.44
N TYR A 6 5.01 -37.37 11.06
CA TYR A 6 3.63 -37.75 11.35
C TYR A 6 3.01 -38.58 10.22
N THR A 7 2.17 -39.55 10.59
CA THR A 7 1.24 -40.13 9.62
C THR A 7 0.18 -39.09 9.24
N GLU A 8 -0.41 -39.23 8.05
CA GLU A 8 -1.51 -38.34 7.58
C GLU A 8 -2.64 -38.21 8.63
N LYS A 9 -3.06 -39.34 9.22
CA LYS A 9 -4.10 -39.34 10.24
C LYS A 9 -3.68 -38.59 11.51
N GLN A 10 -2.44 -38.72 11.93
CA GLN A 10 -1.90 -38.01 13.09
C GLN A 10 -1.85 -36.48 12.79
N TYR A 11 -1.39 -36.13 11.60
CA TYR A 11 -1.32 -34.72 11.18
C TYR A 11 -2.71 -34.07 11.10
N LEU A 12 -3.66 -34.73 10.42
CA LEU A 12 -5.05 -34.25 10.35
C LEU A 12 -5.69 -34.11 11.74
N GLY A 13 -5.44 -35.10 12.61
CA GLY A 13 -5.96 -35.06 13.99
C GLY A 13 -5.33 -33.94 14.84
N LEU A 14 -4.06 -33.61 14.61
CA LEU A 14 -3.34 -32.55 15.31
C LEU A 14 -3.84 -31.16 14.88
N ILE A 15 -4.06 -30.96 13.58
CA ILE A 15 -4.42 -29.64 13.03
C ILE A 15 -5.92 -29.36 13.10
N TYR A 16 -6.76 -30.38 12.84
CA TYR A 16 -8.20 -30.22 12.66
C TYR A 16 -9.06 -30.97 13.68
N GLY A 17 -8.42 -31.57 14.69
CA GLY A 17 -9.10 -32.38 15.71
C GLY A 17 -9.19 -33.86 15.40
N SER A 18 -9.34 -34.67 16.46
CA SER A 18 -9.22 -36.15 16.43
C SER A 18 -10.28 -36.87 15.58
N THR A 19 -11.37 -36.20 15.24
CA THR A 19 -12.45 -36.73 14.40
C THR A 19 -12.25 -36.48 12.92
N MET A 20 -11.27 -35.65 12.53
CA MET A 20 -10.97 -35.37 11.15
C MET A 20 -10.42 -36.62 10.45
N THR A 21 -11.05 -37.01 9.37
CA THR A 21 -10.57 -38.07 8.50
C THR A 21 -10.16 -37.49 7.15
N ARG A 22 -9.35 -38.23 6.41
CA ARG A 22 -8.96 -37.84 5.04
C ARG A 22 -10.19 -37.55 4.16
N SER A 23 -11.21 -38.40 4.21
CA SER A 23 -12.42 -38.23 3.40
C SER A 23 -13.20 -36.98 3.76
N ILE A 24 -13.30 -36.64 5.07
CA ILE A 24 -13.95 -35.42 5.52
C ILE A 24 -13.13 -34.20 5.07
N TYR A 25 -11.80 -34.26 5.23
CA TYR A 25 -10.91 -33.19 4.80
C TYR A 25 -10.99 -32.93 3.29
N GLU A 26 -10.91 -34.00 2.47
CA GLU A 26 -11.03 -33.90 1.01
C GLU A 26 -12.38 -33.33 0.59
N GLU A 27 -13.47 -33.74 1.20
CA GLU A 27 -14.81 -33.24 0.89
C GLU A 27 -14.96 -31.75 1.29
N GLN A 28 -14.48 -31.36 2.47
CA GLN A 28 -14.52 -29.95 2.90
C GLN A 28 -13.63 -29.07 1.99
N THR A 29 -12.42 -29.54 1.68
CA THR A 29 -11.52 -28.84 0.76
C THR A 29 -12.14 -28.69 -0.63
N ARG A 30 -12.74 -29.75 -1.16
CA ARG A 30 -13.43 -29.71 -2.45
C ARG A 30 -14.58 -28.70 -2.46
N ARG A 31 -15.39 -28.65 -1.37
CA ARG A 31 -16.49 -27.66 -1.24
C ARG A 31 -15.95 -26.25 -1.14
N SER A 32 -14.90 -26.03 -0.36
CA SER A 32 -14.26 -24.73 -0.24
C SER A 32 -13.72 -24.24 -1.58
N LEU A 33 -12.96 -25.09 -2.27
CA LEU A 33 -12.41 -24.77 -3.60
C LEU A 33 -13.50 -24.49 -4.62
N LEU A 34 -14.61 -25.23 -4.60
CA LEU A 34 -15.74 -25.01 -5.51
C LEU A 34 -16.44 -23.68 -5.20
N ALA A 35 -16.63 -23.36 -3.92
CA ALA A 35 -17.22 -22.09 -3.52
C ALA A 35 -16.32 -20.90 -3.91
N THR A 36 -15.02 -21.01 -3.69
CA THR A 36 -14.03 -20.01 -4.13
C THR A 36 -14.05 -19.84 -5.65
N ALA A 37 -14.03 -20.94 -6.42
CA ALA A 37 -14.05 -20.87 -7.87
C ALA A 37 -15.37 -20.27 -8.41
N TYR A 38 -16.49 -20.56 -7.75
CA TYR A 38 -17.78 -19.98 -8.12
C TYR A 38 -17.83 -18.47 -7.86
N LEU A 39 -17.32 -18.04 -6.69
CA LEU A 39 -17.21 -16.64 -6.36
C LEU A 39 -16.28 -15.89 -7.32
N GLN A 40 -15.11 -16.48 -7.63
CA GLN A 40 -14.18 -15.90 -8.60
C GLN A 40 -14.84 -15.75 -9.97
N SER A 41 -15.55 -16.79 -10.44
CA SER A 41 -16.29 -16.70 -11.71
C SER A 41 -17.37 -15.62 -11.70
N TYR A 42 -18.00 -15.37 -10.56
CA TYR A 42 -18.94 -14.26 -10.42
C TYR A 42 -18.21 -12.91 -10.50
N GLN A 43 -17.13 -12.73 -9.74
CA GLN A 43 -16.31 -11.52 -9.79
C GLN A 43 -15.80 -11.23 -11.21
N ASP A 44 -15.26 -12.24 -11.90
CA ASP A 44 -14.75 -12.12 -13.27
C ASP A 44 -15.85 -11.76 -14.30
N SER A 45 -17.12 -11.99 -13.95
CA SER A 45 -18.26 -11.62 -14.81
C SER A 45 -18.72 -10.17 -14.64
N LEU A 46 -18.27 -9.50 -13.58
CA LEU A 46 -18.62 -8.11 -13.29
C LEU A 46 -17.76 -7.19 -14.15
N THR A 47 -18.41 -6.36 -14.92
CA THR A 47 -17.74 -5.33 -15.74
C THR A 47 -18.56 -4.06 -15.67
N TYR A 48 -17.89 -2.93 -15.57
CA TYR A 48 -18.50 -1.63 -15.47
C TYR A 48 -18.00 -0.73 -16.60
N SER A 49 -18.92 0.02 -17.19
CA SER A 49 -18.58 1.06 -18.17
C SER A 49 -17.97 2.28 -17.48
N THR A 50 -17.22 3.09 -18.21
CA THR A 50 -16.68 4.36 -17.69
C THR A 50 -17.78 5.29 -17.15
N ASP A 51 -18.99 5.28 -17.76
CA ASP A 51 -20.12 6.08 -17.28
C ASP A 51 -20.63 5.57 -15.90
N GLU A 52 -20.66 4.24 -15.68
CA GLU A 52 -21.03 3.65 -14.39
C GLU A 52 -19.96 3.93 -13.32
N LEU A 53 -18.68 3.83 -13.67
CA LEU A 53 -17.57 4.18 -12.77
C LEU A 53 -17.61 5.66 -12.41
N GLU A 54 -17.83 6.56 -13.38
CA GLU A 54 -17.96 7.98 -13.11
C GLU A 54 -19.17 8.29 -12.21
N ALA A 55 -20.31 7.63 -12.41
CA ALA A 55 -21.48 7.80 -11.55
C ALA A 55 -21.18 7.37 -10.10
N ALA A 56 -20.56 6.21 -9.91
CA ALA A 56 -20.16 5.73 -8.57
C ALA A 56 -19.12 6.65 -7.90
N TYR A 57 -18.12 7.10 -8.66
CA TYR A 57 -17.18 8.11 -8.17
C TYR A 57 -17.87 9.38 -7.69
N GLN A 58 -18.88 9.88 -8.41
CA GLN A 58 -19.61 11.10 -8.03
C GLN A 58 -20.49 10.91 -6.77
N GLU A 59 -20.88 9.68 -6.43
CA GLU A 59 -21.64 9.38 -5.21
C GLU A 59 -20.77 9.52 -3.95
N ASP A 60 -19.50 9.12 -4.02
CA ASP A 60 -18.54 9.30 -2.90
C ASP A 60 -17.13 9.70 -3.39
N ARG A 61 -17.01 10.94 -3.84
CA ARG A 61 -15.71 11.49 -4.25
C ARG A 61 -14.68 11.48 -3.13
N THR A 62 -15.13 11.49 -1.89
CA THR A 62 -14.25 11.56 -0.71
C THR A 62 -13.40 10.30 -0.56
N ALA A 63 -13.91 9.15 -1.00
CA ALA A 63 -13.17 7.89 -0.97
C ALA A 63 -11.99 7.85 -1.96
N TYR A 64 -12.06 8.61 -3.06
CA TYR A 64 -11.12 8.48 -4.19
C TYR A 64 -10.26 9.72 -4.42
N ASP A 65 -10.75 10.90 -4.03
CA ASP A 65 -10.00 12.13 -4.21
C ASP A 65 -8.80 12.20 -3.27
N LEU A 66 -7.76 12.87 -3.75
CA LEU A 66 -6.59 13.25 -2.98
C LEU A 66 -6.51 14.77 -2.90
N VAL A 67 -6.04 15.26 -1.77
CA VAL A 67 -5.88 16.69 -1.54
C VAL A 67 -4.39 17.05 -1.55
N ASP A 68 -4.05 18.05 -2.37
CA ASP A 68 -2.79 18.78 -2.27
C ASP A 68 -2.95 19.86 -1.19
N CYS A 69 -2.13 19.76 -0.15
CA CYS A 69 -2.17 20.66 1.00
C CYS A 69 -0.80 20.83 1.66
N ALA A 70 -0.70 21.90 2.42
CA ALA A 70 0.38 22.07 3.39
C ALA A 70 -0.22 22.41 4.75
N TYR A 71 0.37 21.93 5.84
CA TYR A 71 -0.08 22.24 7.17
C TYR A 71 1.07 22.30 8.20
N VAL A 72 0.82 23.04 9.25
CA VAL A 72 1.67 23.05 10.44
C VAL A 72 0.85 22.52 11.61
N ARG A 73 1.33 21.48 12.25
CA ARG A 73 0.78 21.00 13.52
C ARG A 73 1.51 21.68 14.67
N VAL A 74 0.78 22.39 15.51
CA VAL A 74 1.30 23.03 16.72
C VAL A 74 0.86 22.22 17.93
N ASN A 75 1.83 21.68 18.68
CA ASN A 75 1.57 20.86 19.86
C ASN A 75 1.07 21.73 21.01
N GLY A 76 -0.09 21.40 21.56
CA GLY A 76 -0.71 22.01 22.72
C GLY A 76 -0.84 21.05 23.91
N ALA A 77 -0.15 19.90 23.88
CA ALA A 77 -0.12 18.99 25.02
C ALA A 77 0.64 19.61 26.20
N ALA A 78 0.04 19.53 27.40
CA ALA A 78 0.75 19.92 28.62
C ALA A 78 1.88 18.94 28.93
N ALA A 79 2.98 19.46 29.48
CA ALA A 79 4.07 18.61 29.95
C ALA A 79 3.62 17.69 31.07
N ASP A 80 4.00 16.42 31.01
CA ASP A 80 3.74 15.38 32.00
C ASP A 80 4.96 15.08 32.89
N THR A 81 6.03 15.85 32.71
CA THR A 81 7.28 15.76 33.46
C THR A 81 7.72 17.14 33.95
N ASP A 82 8.38 17.19 35.10
CA ASP A 82 9.07 18.40 35.62
C ASP A 82 10.44 18.62 34.96
N GLU A 83 11.13 19.69 35.32
CA GLU A 83 12.48 20.04 34.81
C GLU A 83 13.56 18.99 35.14
N GLU A 84 13.31 18.15 36.15
CA GLU A 84 14.18 17.06 36.57
C GLU A 84 13.83 15.73 35.86
N GLY A 85 12.75 15.71 35.06
CA GLY A 85 12.28 14.52 34.31
C GLY A 85 11.39 13.57 35.12
N ASN A 86 10.89 13.98 36.28
CA ASN A 86 9.94 13.16 37.04
C ASN A 86 8.51 13.37 36.53
N SER A 87 7.70 12.31 36.48
CA SER A 87 6.31 12.40 36.08
C SER A 87 5.50 13.27 37.06
N ILE A 88 4.70 14.17 36.51
CA ILE A 88 3.79 15.04 37.24
C ILE A 88 2.33 14.75 36.83
N GLU A 89 1.39 15.06 37.73
CA GLU A 89 -0.04 15.02 37.40
C GLU A 89 -0.42 16.22 36.54
N VAL A 90 -0.88 15.97 35.32
CA VAL A 90 -1.32 17.03 34.40
C VAL A 90 -2.72 17.49 34.77
N THR A 91 -2.84 18.73 35.23
CA THR A 91 -4.14 19.34 35.61
C THR A 91 -4.86 19.91 34.38
N ASP A 92 -6.18 20.13 34.52
CA ASP A 92 -6.97 20.77 33.45
C ASP A 92 -6.55 22.23 33.20
N GLU A 93 -6.02 22.91 34.21
CA GLU A 93 -5.47 24.26 34.07
C GLU A 93 -4.18 24.22 33.21
N MET A 94 -3.27 23.26 33.45
CA MET A 94 -2.08 23.07 32.64
C MET A 94 -2.40 22.77 31.17
N LYS A 95 -3.41 21.93 30.91
CA LYS A 95 -3.89 21.64 29.55
C LYS A 95 -4.41 22.91 28.88
N ALA A 96 -5.24 23.68 29.59
CA ALA A 96 -5.79 24.92 29.05
C ALA A 96 -4.70 25.97 28.74
N GLU A 97 -3.68 26.10 29.61
CA GLU A 97 -2.55 27.00 29.37
C GLU A 97 -1.70 26.54 28.17
N ALA A 98 -1.42 25.25 28.04
CA ALA A 98 -0.67 24.70 26.91
C ALA A 98 -1.43 24.88 25.59
N MET A 99 -2.72 24.63 25.57
CA MET A 99 -3.56 24.88 24.38
C MET A 99 -3.65 26.38 24.03
N ALA A 100 -3.71 27.27 25.02
CA ALA A 100 -3.70 28.72 24.77
C ALA A 100 -2.34 29.19 24.19
N ALA A 101 -1.23 28.61 24.65
CA ALA A 101 0.10 28.87 24.09
C ALA A 101 0.20 28.34 22.64
N ALA A 102 -0.28 27.13 22.37
CA ALA A 102 -0.33 26.55 21.03
C ALA A 102 -1.18 27.41 20.07
N LYS A 103 -2.33 27.87 20.54
CA LYS A 103 -3.15 28.81 19.76
C LYS A 103 -2.40 30.08 19.39
N THR A 104 -1.70 30.66 20.35
CA THR A 104 -0.91 31.89 20.12
C THR A 104 0.18 31.66 19.06
N THR A 105 0.85 30.52 19.12
CA THR A 105 1.85 30.11 18.13
C THR A 105 1.20 29.88 16.75
N ALA A 106 0.09 29.16 16.68
CA ALA A 106 -0.63 28.92 15.43
C ALA A 106 -1.12 30.22 14.78
N ASP A 107 -1.68 31.15 15.57
CA ASP A 107 -2.11 32.46 15.08
C ASP A 107 -0.93 33.29 14.55
N ALA A 108 0.26 33.21 15.18
CA ALA A 108 1.45 33.90 14.73
C ALA A 108 1.99 33.33 13.41
N ILE A 109 2.06 32.00 13.28
CA ILE A 109 2.43 31.32 12.04
C ILE A 109 1.45 31.70 10.91
N TYR A 110 0.15 31.65 11.19
CA TYR A 110 -0.87 32.02 10.21
C TYR A 110 -0.75 33.49 9.78
N ALA A 111 -0.50 34.39 10.72
CA ALA A 111 -0.31 35.81 10.40
C ALA A 111 0.94 36.04 9.52
N ALA A 112 2.04 35.36 9.77
CA ALA A 112 3.24 35.42 8.94
C ALA A 112 2.97 34.88 7.53
N TYR A 113 2.28 33.73 7.42
CA TYR A 113 1.83 33.17 6.14
C TYR A 113 0.95 34.17 5.37
N LYS A 114 -0.06 34.75 6.00
CA LYS A 114 -0.92 35.78 5.36
C LYS A 114 -0.18 37.06 4.96
N ALA A 115 0.96 37.34 5.57
CA ALA A 115 1.86 38.45 5.22
C ALA A 115 2.82 38.10 4.05
N GLY A 116 2.83 36.84 3.57
CA GLY A 116 3.59 36.40 2.39
C GLY A 116 4.86 35.58 2.72
N THR A 117 5.10 35.21 3.98
CA THR A 117 6.11 34.21 4.33
C THR A 117 5.60 32.82 3.92
N SER A 118 6.47 31.93 3.45
CA SER A 118 6.05 30.54 3.22
C SER A 118 5.58 29.89 4.53
N LEU A 119 4.67 28.91 4.45
CA LEU A 119 4.17 28.23 5.65
C LEU A 119 5.29 27.48 6.37
N GLU A 120 6.23 26.91 5.63
CA GLU A 120 7.42 26.23 6.12
C GLU A 120 8.35 27.18 6.88
N ASP A 121 8.71 28.31 6.27
CA ASP A 121 9.56 29.32 6.92
C ASP A 121 8.91 29.92 8.17
N ALA A 122 7.58 30.13 8.13
CA ALA A 122 6.85 30.63 9.29
C ALA A 122 6.83 29.63 10.45
N ALA A 123 6.80 28.32 10.16
CA ALA A 123 6.89 27.26 11.16
C ALA A 123 8.28 27.09 11.75
N ALA A 124 9.32 27.34 10.96
CA ALA A 124 10.73 27.15 11.37
C ALA A 124 11.13 28.02 12.58
N GLU A 125 10.44 29.17 12.79
CA GLU A 125 10.65 29.99 13.99
C GLU A 125 10.17 29.29 15.29
N TYR A 126 9.35 28.23 15.18
CA TYR A 126 8.71 27.53 16.29
C TYR A 126 9.00 26.01 16.28
N GLU A 127 10.14 25.58 15.74
CA GLU A 127 10.51 24.16 15.53
C GLU A 127 10.40 23.26 16.76
N SER A 128 10.49 23.83 17.98
CA SER A 128 10.35 23.08 19.22
C SER A 128 8.89 22.67 19.53
N THR A 129 7.90 23.36 18.95
CA THR A 129 6.48 23.16 19.21
C THR A 129 5.63 22.98 17.97
N ALA A 130 6.16 23.29 16.80
CA ALA A 130 5.46 23.24 15.53
C ALA A 130 6.18 22.32 14.54
N THR A 131 5.41 21.54 13.80
CA THR A 131 5.92 20.64 12.75
C THR A 131 5.21 20.93 11.44
N TYR A 132 5.97 21.33 10.42
CA TYR A 132 5.47 21.52 9.05
C TYR A 132 5.37 20.17 8.32
N ALA A 133 4.35 20.03 7.48
CA ALA A 133 4.21 18.95 6.53
C ALA A 133 3.48 19.45 5.27
N SER A 134 3.76 18.82 4.14
CA SER A 134 3.01 18.99 2.90
C SER A 134 2.72 17.63 2.27
N SER A 135 1.65 17.54 1.52
CA SER A 135 1.25 16.35 0.78
C SER A 135 0.55 16.77 -0.50
N ASP A 136 0.88 16.14 -1.61
CA ASP A 136 0.15 16.22 -2.87
C ASP A 136 -0.92 15.12 -3.01
N SER A 137 -0.98 14.23 -2.01
CA SER A 137 -1.80 13.02 -2.00
C SER A 137 -2.42 12.73 -0.63
N PHE A 138 -2.84 13.78 0.08
CA PHE A 138 -3.50 13.62 1.38
C PHE A 138 -4.86 12.95 1.20
N SER A 139 -5.03 11.78 1.82
CA SER A 139 -6.29 11.01 1.80
C SER A 139 -7.24 11.48 2.91
N TYR A 140 -8.54 11.28 2.70
CA TYR A 140 -9.54 11.61 3.70
C TYR A 140 -9.29 10.87 5.03
N SER A 141 -9.52 11.60 6.10
CA SER A 141 -9.62 11.05 7.46
C SER A 141 -10.69 11.82 8.22
N SER A 142 -11.36 11.17 9.16
CA SER A 142 -12.35 11.78 10.07
C SER A 142 -11.72 12.64 11.17
N SER A 143 -10.59 13.28 10.86
CA SER A 143 -9.92 14.24 11.73
C SER A 143 -10.37 15.66 11.40
N VAL A 144 -10.20 16.60 12.33
CA VAL A 144 -10.47 18.04 12.11
C VAL A 144 -9.78 18.54 10.84
N LEU A 145 -8.55 18.10 10.58
CA LEU A 145 -7.80 18.46 9.39
C LEU A 145 -8.42 17.85 8.12
N GLY A 146 -8.74 16.54 8.14
CA GLY A 146 -9.36 15.84 7.02
C GLY A 146 -10.74 16.39 6.67
N GLU A 147 -11.61 16.59 7.66
CA GLU A 147 -12.94 17.18 7.45
C GLU A 147 -12.86 18.57 6.83
N TRP A 148 -11.91 19.40 7.30
CA TRP A 148 -11.74 20.74 6.73
C TRP A 148 -11.22 20.70 5.29
N LEU A 149 -10.24 19.83 5.00
CA LEU A 149 -9.64 19.71 3.67
C LEU A 149 -10.63 19.16 2.62
N TYR A 150 -11.55 18.28 3.05
CA TYR A 150 -12.52 17.62 2.15
C TYR A 150 -13.89 18.31 2.06
N ASP A 151 -14.07 19.46 2.70
CA ASP A 151 -15.26 20.27 2.50
C ASP A 151 -15.35 20.74 1.03
N ASP A 152 -16.45 20.43 0.35
CA ASP A 152 -16.67 20.73 -1.06
C ASP A 152 -16.65 22.25 -1.40
N ALA A 153 -16.75 23.10 -0.38
CA ALA A 153 -16.64 24.54 -0.56
C ALA A 153 -15.19 25.04 -0.68
N ARG A 154 -14.16 24.19 -0.43
CA ARG A 154 -12.75 24.61 -0.47
C ARG A 154 -12.32 25.03 -1.86
N GLN A 155 -11.53 26.10 -1.90
CA GLN A 155 -10.90 26.63 -3.10
C GLN A 155 -9.38 26.73 -2.90
N ALA A 156 -8.62 26.54 -3.98
CA ALA A 156 -7.17 26.66 -3.94
C ALA A 156 -6.73 28.00 -3.32
N GLY A 157 -5.86 27.95 -2.31
CA GLY A 157 -5.42 29.08 -1.51
C GLY A 157 -6.24 29.34 -0.24
N ASP A 158 -7.33 28.58 0.00
CA ASP A 158 -8.02 28.61 1.29
C ASP A 158 -7.08 28.18 2.40
N SER A 159 -7.18 28.84 3.55
CA SER A 159 -6.32 28.58 4.69
C SER A 159 -7.03 28.90 6.00
N ALA A 160 -6.71 28.17 7.06
CA ALA A 160 -7.34 28.33 8.35
C ALA A 160 -6.39 27.97 9.50
N VAL A 161 -6.79 28.37 10.70
CA VAL A 161 -6.31 27.81 11.96
C VAL A 161 -7.41 26.93 12.52
N LEU A 162 -7.11 25.65 12.74
CA LEU A 162 -8.06 24.66 13.24
C LEU A 162 -7.61 24.22 14.65
N GLU A 163 -8.59 24.07 15.54
CA GLU A 163 -8.38 23.49 16.87
C GLU A 163 -8.75 22.01 16.85
N ASP A 164 -7.83 21.18 17.31
CA ASP A 164 -8.05 19.76 17.55
C ASP A 164 -7.88 19.49 19.05
N SER A 165 -8.98 19.67 19.78
CA SER A 165 -9.00 19.49 21.23
C SER A 165 -8.77 18.05 21.66
N ASP A 166 -9.18 17.08 20.85
CA ASP A 166 -9.05 15.65 21.14
C ASP A 166 -7.59 15.20 21.14
N SER A 167 -6.82 15.73 20.20
CA SER A 167 -5.37 15.44 20.07
C SER A 167 -4.49 16.49 20.73
N SER A 168 -5.07 17.51 21.36
CA SER A 168 -4.37 18.65 21.96
C SER A 168 -3.41 19.36 20.98
N ASN A 169 -3.93 19.69 19.80
CA ASN A 169 -3.14 20.37 18.76
C ASN A 169 -3.91 21.57 18.17
N TYR A 170 -3.16 22.46 17.51
CA TYR A 170 -3.68 23.38 16.51
C TYR A 170 -3.06 23.05 15.16
N TYR A 171 -3.82 23.24 14.09
CA TYR A 171 -3.32 23.17 12.71
C TYR A 171 -3.42 24.52 12.06
N VAL A 172 -2.35 24.93 11.35
CA VAL A 172 -2.40 25.98 10.35
C VAL A 172 -2.37 25.28 9.01
N VAL A 173 -3.45 25.35 8.23
CA VAL A 173 -3.62 24.57 7.02
C VAL A 173 -3.81 25.46 5.80
N VAL A 174 -3.28 25.01 4.66
CA VAL A 174 -3.46 25.60 3.33
C VAL A 174 -3.94 24.50 2.39
N PHE A 175 -5.04 24.74 1.69
CA PHE A 175 -5.57 23.88 0.66
C PHE A 175 -5.08 24.37 -0.71
N ASN A 176 -4.40 23.50 -1.47
CA ASN A 176 -3.89 23.80 -2.80
C ASN A 176 -4.79 23.28 -3.92
N GLY A 177 -5.45 22.13 -3.69
CA GLY A 177 -6.36 21.53 -4.66
C GLY A 177 -6.87 20.17 -4.21
N ARG A 178 -7.88 19.66 -4.93
CA ARG A 178 -8.45 18.31 -4.73
C ARG A 178 -8.71 17.70 -6.10
N SER A 179 -8.23 16.48 -6.30
CA SER A 179 -8.41 15.74 -7.54
C SER A 179 -8.32 14.24 -7.30
N ARG A 180 -8.90 13.46 -8.18
CA ARG A 180 -8.72 12.01 -8.23
C ARG A 180 -7.44 11.64 -8.99
N ASN A 181 -7.01 10.38 -8.86
CA ASN A 181 -5.84 9.84 -9.55
C ASN A 181 -6.11 9.60 -11.04
N GLU A 182 -5.86 10.60 -11.88
CA GLU A 182 -6.07 10.54 -13.34
C GLU A 182 -4.93 9.84 -14.11
N TYR A 183 -3.81 9.49 -13.44
CA TYR A 183 -2.72 8.82 -14.12
C TYR A 183 -3.10 7.39 -14.50
N ASN A 184 -2.60 6.94 -15.66
CA ASN A 184 -2.79 5.57 -16.09
C ASN A 184 -1.90 4.62 -15.28
N THR A 185 -2.44 3.49 -14.90
CA THR A 185 -1.66 2.34 -14.46
C THR A 185 -0.84 1.79 -15.62
N VAL A 186 0.08 0.90 -15.32
CA VAL A 186 0.96 0.32 -16.35
C VAL A 186 1.00 -1.20 -16.26
N ASN A 187 1.19 -1.84 -17.41
CA ASN A 187 1.48 -3.25 -17.53
C ASN A 187 2.96 -3.43 -17.83
N VAL A 188 3.62 -4.30 -17.07
CA VAL A 188 5.05 -4.55 -17.18
C VAL A 188 5.36 -6.03 -17.05
N ARG A 189 6.47 -6.47 -17.66
CA ARG A 189 7.10 -7.75 -17.34
C ARG A 189 8.43 -7.50 -16.65
N HIS A 190 8.79 -8.37 -15.72
CA HIS A 190 10.11 -8.31 -15.13
C HIS A 190 10.70 -9.71 -14.87
N ILE A 191 12.02 -9.74 -14.76
CA ILE A 191 12.80 -10.91 -14.37
C ILE A 191 13.60 -10.51 -13.15
N LEU A 192 13.30 -11.15 -12.01
CA LEU A 192 14.04 -10.90 -10.77
C LEU A 192 15.26 -11.83 -10.70
N ILE A 193 16.42 -11.26 -10.47
CA ILE A 193 17.68 -11.95 -10.19
C ILE A 193 18.18 -11.50 -8.82
N GLN A 194 18.10 -12.39 -7.85
CA GLN A 194 18.57 -12.13 -6.49
C GLN A 194 20.03 -12.54 -6.36
N PRO A 195 20.88 -11.75 -5.67
CA PRO A 195 22.21 -12.20 -5.27
C PRO A 195 22.10 -13.47 -4.41
N GLU A 196 22.99 -14.43 -4.63
CA GLU A 196 23.09 -15.57 -3.74
C GLU A 196 23.58 -15.13 -2.35
N ALA A 197 23.05 -15.75 -1.31
CA ALA A 197 23.52 -15.47 0.05
C ALA A 197 24.98 -15.90 0.21
N SER A 198 25.75 -15.13 0.97
CA SER A 198 27.09 -15.54 1.38
C SER A 198 27.01 -16.80 2.24
N GLU A 199 27.94 -17.73 2.03
CA GLU A 199 28.14 -18.89 2.92
C GLU A 199 28.95 -18.53 4.18
N LEU A 200 29.59 -17.35 4.20
CA LEU A 200 30.33 -16.79 5.33
C LEU A 200 29.35 -16.13 6.31
N SER A 201 29.71 -16.09 7.58
CA SER A 201 29.01 -15.31 8.61
C SER A 201 29.47 -13.86 8.57
N GLU A 202 28.64 -12.92 9.02
CA GLU A 202 28.96 -11.48 9.06
C GLU A 202 30.26 -11.14 9.80
N ASP A 203 30.65 -11.97 10.77
CA ASP A 203 31.88 -11.81 11.56
C ASP A 203 33.11 -12.46 10.88
N ASP A 204 32.96 -13.18 9.77
CA ASP A 204 34.07 -13.85 9.08
C ASP A 204 34.87 -12.89 8.21
N GLU A 205 36.20 -13.07 8.18
CA GLU A 205 37.07 -12.31 7.28
C GLU A 205 36.68 -12.58 5.81
N GLY A 206 36.42 -11.52 5.06
CA GLY A 206 36.02 -11.61 3.64
C GLY A 206 34.53 -11.70 3.39
N TYR A 207 33.67 -11.61 4.40
CA TYR A 207 32.22 -11.62 4.25
C TYR A 207 31.73 -10.51 3.30
N GLU A 208 32.19 -9.26 3.52
CA GLU A 208 31.80 -8.13 2.68
C GLU A 208 32.27 -8.31 1.21
N ASP A 209 33.45 -8.85 1.00
CA ASP A 209 34.00 -9.13 -0.34
C ASP A 209 33.18 -10.23 -1.04
N ASP A 210 32.76 -11.29 -0.32
CA ASP A 210 31.92 -12.36 -0.88
C ASP A 210 30.53 -11.84 -1.22
N VAL A 211 29.89 -11.05 -0.36
CA VAL A 211 28.59 -10.41 -0.62
C VAL A 211 28.68 -9.53 -1.87
N ALA A 212 29.71 -8.68 -1.98
CA ALA A 212 29.91 -7.83 -3.15
C ALA A 212 30.15 -8.64 -4.44
N ALA A 213 30.85 -9.78 -4.34
CA ALA A 213 31.05 -10.67 -5.49
C ALA A 213 29.74 -11.33 -5.94
N LYS A 214 28.89 -11.78 -5.00
CA LYS A 214 27.57 -12.36 -5.28
C LYS A 214 26.63 -11.34 -5.91
N ASP A 215 26.67 -10.10 -5.44
CA ASP A 215 25.90 -9.00 -6.02
C ASP A 215 26.34 -8.72 -7.46
N ALA A 216 27.65 -8.65 -7.70
CA ALA A 216 28.20 -8.45 -9.06
C ALA A 216 27.86 -9.63 -10.00
N GLU A 217 27.82 -10.87 -9.52
CA GLU A 217 27.37 -12.03 -10.28
C GLU A 217 25.88 -11.91 -10.68
N ALA A 218 25.02 -11.47 -9.77
CA ALA A 218 23.60 -11.22 -10.05
C ALA A 218 23.40 -10.08 -11.07
N ALA A 219 24.15 -8.99 -10.93
CA ALA A 219 24.18 -7.90 -11.90
C ALA A 219 24.56 -8.38 -13.30
N GLN A 220 25.63 -9.17 -13.40
CA GLN A 220 26.09 -9.72 -14.67
C GLN A 220 25.05 -10.65 -15.30
N LYS A 221 24.43 -11.51 -14.49
CA LYS A 221 23.36 -12.41 -14.95
C LYS A 221 22.17 -11.66 -15.49
N ALA A 222 21.73 -10.58 -14.81
CA ALA A 222 20.65 -9.73 -15.29
C ALA A 222 21.02 -9.06 -16.64
N GLN A 223 22.27 -8.62 -16.79
CA GLN A 223 22.76 -8.06 -18.04
C GLN A 223 22.80 -9.12 -19.15
N ASP A 224 23.30 -10.31 -18.87
CA ASP A 224 23.39 -11.41 -19.84
C ASP A 224 21.99 -11.80 -20.37
N ILE A 225 20.97 -11.85 -19.50
CA ILE A 225 19.58 -12.13 -19.87
C ILE A 225 19.02 -11.03 -20.79
N LEU A 226 19.27 -9.76 -20.47
CA LEU A 226 18.84 -8.65 -21.32
C LEU A 226 19.53 -8.68 -22.69
N ASP A 227 20.82 -9.03 -22.73
CA ASP A 227 21.58 -9.14 -23.97
C ASP A 227 21.16 -10.37 -24.79
N GLU A 228 20.83 -11.49 -24.13
CA GLU A 228 20.23 -12.67 -24.79
C GLU A 228 18.90 -12.29 -25.46
N TRP A 229 18.00 -11.59 -24.75
CA TRP A 229 16.75 -11.12 -25.31
C TRP A 229 16.97 -10.21 -26.52
N LYS A 230 17.89 -9.22 -26.43
CA LYS A 230 18.23 -8.29 -27.53
C LYS A 230 18.84 -8.98 -28.73
N ALA A 231 19.60 -10.06 -28.53
CA ALA A 231 20.21 -10.84 -29.59
C ALA A 231 19.25 -11.83 -30.25
N GLY A 232 18.14 -12.15 -29.58
CA GLY A 232 17.07 -13.04 -30.05
C GLY A 232 15.99 -12.31 -30.84
N ASP A 233 14.74 -12.74 -30.65
CA ASP A 233 13.58 -12.17 -31.35
C ASP A 233 13.21 -10.77 -30.86
N ALA A 234 13.65 -10.39 -29.66
CA ALA A 234 13.41 -9.11 -29.00
C ALA A 234 11.92 -8.70 -28.96
N THR A 235 11.04 -9.66 -28.70
CA THR A 235 9.60 -9.49 -28.58
C THR A 235 9.14 -9.65 -27.14
N GLU A 236 7.93 -9.20 -26.82
CA GLU A 236 7.31 -9.44 -25.52
C GLU A 236 7.21 -10.94 -25.19
N ASP A 237 6.81 -11.77 -26.15
CA ASP A 237 6.70 -13.22 -25.99
C ASP A 237 8.05 -13.85 -25.65
N SER A 238 9.14 -13.42 -26.31
CA SER A 238 10.49 -13.91 -26.00
C SER A 238 10.97 -13.44 -24.62
N PHE A 239 10.58 -12.24 -24.18
CA PHE A 239 10.84 -11.78 -22.82
C PHE A 239 10.08 -12.61 -21.78
N ALA A 240 8.80 -12.90 -22.03
CA ALA A 240 7.99 -13.76 -21.16
C ALA A 240 8.57 -15.18 -21.05
N ALA A 241 9.14 -15.73 -22.11
CA ALA A 241 9.80 -17.03 -22.07
C ALA A 241 11.05 -17.00 -21.16
N LEU A 242 11.88 -15.97 -21.26
CA LEU A 242 13.04 -15.78 -20.38
C LEU A 242 12.62 -15.55 -18.92
N ALA A 243 11.51 -14.83 -18.69
CA ALA A 243 10.98 -14.64 -17.35
C ALA A 243 10.54 -15.97 -16.70
N ASN A 244 9.89 -16.84 -17.47
CA ASN A 244 9.53 -18.19 -16.98
C ASN A 244 10.78 -19.07 -16.71
N GLU A 245 11.89 -18.84 -17.41
CA GLU A 245 13.11 -19.63 -17.25
C GLU A 245 14.01 -19.12 -16.12
N TYR A 246 14.19 -17.79 -16.01
CA TYR A 246 15.23 -17.20 -15.16
C TYR A 246 14.69 -16.46 -13.94
N SER A 247 13.42 -16.01 -13.93
CA SER A 247 12.92 -15.17 -12.84
C SER A 247 12.80 -15.91 -11.52
N GLN A 248 13.34 -15.30 -10.49
CA GLN A 248 13.24 -15.76 -9.10
C GLN A 248 12.04 -15.13 -8.37
N ASP A 249 11.21 -14.34 -9.05
CA ASP A 249 9.99 -13.76 -8.48
C ASP A 249 8.85 -14.81 -8.43
N PRO A 250 8.43 -15.29 -7.25
CA PRO A 250 7.38 -16.30 -7.14
C PRO A 250 6.00 -15.75 -7.53
N GLY A 251 5.82 -14.41 -7.60
CA GLY A 251 4.57 -13.76 -7.95
C GLY A 251 4.28 -13.79 -9.45
N SER A 252 5.30 -13.83 -10.30
CA SER A 252 5.14 -13.68 -11.75
C SER A 252 5.94 -14.67 -12.62
N ASN A 253 6.84 -15.46 -12.05
CA ASN A 253 7.73 -16.36 -12.81
C ASN A 253 7.02 -17.50 -13.58
N THR A 254 5.73 -17.71 -13.36
CA THR A 254 4.90 -18.68 -14.10
C THR A 254 3.96 -18.04 -15.09
N THR A 255 3.89 -16.71 -15.10
CA THR A 255 3.04 -15.87 -15.98
C THR A 255 3.88 -15.02 -16.93
N GLY A 256 5.14 -15.40 -17.16
CA GLY A 256 6.05 -14.65 -18.03
C GLY A 256 6.49 -13.32 -17.43
N GLY A 257 6.56 -13.22 -16.11
CA GLY A 257 6.97 -12.02 -15.39
C GLY A 257 5.95 -10.88 -15.43
N LEU A 258 4.68 -11.13 -15.80
CA LEU A 258 3.66 -10.10 -16.01
C LEU A 258 3.09 -9.59 -14.68
N TYR A 259 3.07 -8.28 -14.55
CA TYR A 259 2.24 -7.51 -13.64
C TYR A 259 1.35 -6.55 -14.42
N GLU A 260 0.06 -6.64 -14.21
CA GLU A 260 -0.94 -5.79 -14.84
C GLU A 260 -1.43 -4.74 -13.84
N GLN A 261 -1.85 -3.59 -14.37
CA GLN A 261 -2.46 -2.49 -13.60
C GLN A 261 -1.60 -2.03 -12.41
N VAL A 262 -0.29 -2.02 -12.59
CA VAL A 262 0.63 -1.49 -11.58
C VAL A 262 0.35 -0.01 -11.38
N TYR A 263 0.14 0.39 -10.13
CA TYR A 263 -0.12 1.78 -9.75
C TYR A 263 1.07 2.40 -9.00
N GLN A 264 1.12 3.73 -8.95
CA GLN A 264 2.21 4.45 -8.28
C GLN A 264 2.29 4.11 -6.79
N GLY A 265 3.48 3.76 -6.33
CA GLY A 265 3.75 3.38 -4.94
C GLY A 265 3.46 1.91 -4.60
N GLN A 266 3.00 1.09 -5.55
CA GLN A 266 2.76 -0.33 -5.32
C GLN A 266 4.05 -1.14 -5.19
N MET A 267 5.06 -0.79 -5.97
CA MET A 267 6.34 -1.49 -6.06
C MET A 267 7.44 -0.73 -5.32
N VAL A 268 8.61 -1.36 -5.14
CA VAL A 268 9.79 -0.67 -4.60
C VAL A 268 10.13 0.56 -5.44
N THR A 269 10.76 1.55 -4.82
CA THR A 269 10.95 2.89 -5.39
C THR A 269 11.57 2.85 -6.79
N GLU A 270 12.64 2.11 -6.99
CA GLU A 270 13.36 2.04 -8.27
C GLU A 270 12.51 1.41 -9.38
N PHE A 271 11.67 0.41 -9.01
CA PHE A 271 10.73 -0.22 -9.93
C PHE A 271 9.61 0.76 -10.31
N ASN A 272 9.04 1.45 -9.31
CA ASN A 272 8.03 2.47 -9.50
C ASN A 272 8.52 3.59 -10.43
N ASP A 273 9.70 4.16 -10.13
CA ASP A 273 10.27 5.27 -10.88
C ASP A 273 10.57 4.88 -12.33
N TRP A 274 11.03 3.64 -12.54
CA TRP A 274 11.23 3.13 -13.89
C TRP A 274 9.90 3.01 -14.65
N CYS A 275 8.85 2.47 -14.02
CA CYS A 275 7.54 2.26 -14.64
C CYS A 275 6.84 3.58 -15.01
N PHE A 276 6.93 4.58 -14.13
CA PHE A 276 6.22 5.85 -14.27
C PHE A 276 7.07 7.00 -14.83
N ASP A 277 8.25 6.71 -15.40
CA ASP A 277 8.97 7.70 -16.17
C ASP A 277 8.09 8.16 -17.36
N PRO A 278 7.78 9.47 -17.46
CA PRO A 278 6.89 9.97 -18.51
C PRO A 278 7.40 9.79 -19.93
N ALA A 279 8.69 9.45 -20.10
CA ALA A 279 9.27 9.13 -21.40
C ALA A 279 9.09 7.66 -21.80
N ARG A 280 8.55 6.80 -20.92
CA ARG A 280 8.46 5.36 -21.15
C ARG A 280 7.53 5.01 -22.31
N GLN A 281 7.97 4.07 -23.14
CA GLN A 281 7.24 3.60 -24.31
C GLN A 281 7.14 2.07 -24.31
N THR A 282 6.06 1.55 -24.91
CA THR A 282 5.91 0.09 -25.11
C THR A 282 7.12 -0.50 -25.82
N GLY A 283 7.65 -1.56 -25.24
CA GLY A 283 8.87 -2.23 -25.70
C GLY A 283 10.17 -1.71 -25.07
N ASP A 284 10.11 -0.66 -24.25
CA ASP A 284 11.28 -0.21 -23.49
C ASP A 284 11.74 -1.28 -22.52
N THR A 285 13.05 -1.45 -22.41
CA THR A 285 13.68 -2.38 -21.47
C THR A 285 14.77 -1.69 -20.67
N GLY A 286 15.05 -2.22 -19.51
CA GLY A 286 16.10 -1.72 -18.63
C GLY A 286 16.46 -2.71 -17.54
N ILE A 287 17.45 -2.37 -16.74
CA ILE A 287 17.78 -3.08 -15.51
C ILE A 287 17.72 -2.05 -14.40
N ILE A 288 17.01 -2.38 -13.34
CA ILE A 288 17.01 -1.63 -12.08
C ILE A 288 17.61 -2.50 -10.98
N HIS A 289 18.15 -1.87 -9.97
CA HIS A 289 18.67 -2.53 -8.78
C HIS A 289 18.01 -1.94 -7.53
N ASN A 290 17.51 -2.83 -6.68
CA ASN A 290 17.05 -2.47 -5.35
C ASN A 290 17.81 -3.33 -4.33
N GLU A 291 18.37 -2.71 -3.30
CA GLU A 291 19.22 -3.38 -2.30
C GLU A 291 18.53 -4.52 -1.55
N SER A 292 17.19 -4.47 -1.42
CA SER A 292 16.43 -5.48 -0.69
C SER A 292 15.96 -6.64 -1.55
N THR A 293 15.75 -6.43 -2.85
CA THR A 293 15.15 -7.42 -3.75
C THR A 293 16.14 -7.96 -4.78
N GLY A 294 17.16 -7.19 -5.17
CA GLY A 294 18.14 -7.55 -6.18
C GLY A 294 17.92 -6.82 -7.50
N TYR A 295 18.25 -7.47 -8.62
CA TYR A 295 18.20 -6.91 -9.97
C TYR A 295 16.91 -7.30 -10.68
N HIS A 296 16.22 -6.32 -11.27
CA HIS A 296 15.06 -6.56 -12.09
C HIS A 296 15.37 -6.18 -13.53
N VAL A 297 15.30 -7.14 -14.45
CA VAL A 297 15.28 -6.87 -15.88
C VAL A 297 13.84 -6.51 -16.23
N MET A 298 13.61 -5.34 -16.80
CA MET A 298 12.30 -4.74 -17.02
C MET A 298 11.93 -4.72 -18.49
N TYR A 299 10.64 -4.93 -18.79
CA TYR A 299 10.02 -4.73 -20.09
C TYR A 299 8.69 -3.99 -19.92
N PHE A 300 8.53 -2.84 -20.58
CA PHE A 300 7.31 -2.05 -20.53
C PHE A 300 6.30 -2.54 -21.57
N VAL A 301 5.19 -3.11 -21.10
CA VAL A 301 4.13 -3.63 -21.99
C VAL A 301 3.25 -2.48 -22.48
N GLY A 302 2.87 -1.56 -21.60
CA GLY A 302 2.08 -0.40 -21.99
C GLY A 302 1.34 0.25 -20.82
N TYR A 303 0.62 1.30 -21.14
CA TYR A 303 -0.32 1.93 -20.22
C TYR A 303 -1.64 1.17 -20.19
N ASP A 304 -2.31 1.19 -19.04
CA ASP A 304 -3.63 0.60 -18.80
C ASP A 304 -4.63 1.67 -18.35
N GLN A 305 -5.71 1.28 -17.71
CA GLN A 305 -6.79 2.16 -17.27
C GLN A 305 -6.29 3.21 -16.26
N PRO A 306 -6.95 4.37 -16.18
CA PRO A 306 -6.72 5.33 -15.10
C PRO A 306 -6.91 4.69 -13.73
N TYR A 307 -6.03 5.02 -12.79
CA TYR A 307 -6.03 4.37 -11.48
C TYR A 307 -7.35 4.57 -10.71
N TRP A 308 -8.00 5.74 -10.85
CA TRP A 308 -9.30 5.97 -10.22
C TRP A 308 -10.38 5.00 -10.72
N GLU A 309 -10.35 4.62 -12.01
CA GLU A 309 -11.32 3.64 -12.56
C GLU A 309 -11.13 2.26 -11.92
N ILE A 310 -9.89 1.86 -11.67
CA ILE A 310 -9.57 0.60 -11.00
C ILE A 310 -10.04 0.62 -9.55
N GLN A 311 -9.82 1.73 -8.83
CA GLN A 311 -10.27 1.89 -7.45
C GLN A 311 -11.80 1.78 -7.34
N VAL A 312 -12.53 2.56 -8.14
CA VAL A 312 -14.01 2.53 -8.15
C VAL A 312 -14.54 1.17 -8.57
N SER A 313 -13.93 0.55 -9.60
CA SER A 313 -14.33 -0.79 -10.07
C SER A 313 -14.15 -1.83 -8.97
N ALA A 314 -13.03 -1.77 -8.22
CA ALA A 314 -12.78 -2.70 -7.12
C ALA A 314 -13.85 -2.59 -6.02
N ASP A 315 -14.26 -1.37 -5.67
CA ASP A 315 -15.30 -1.15 -4.65
C ASP A 315 -16.67 -1.64 -5.14
N LEU A 316 -17.05 -1.34 -6.39
CA LEU A 316 -18.28 -1.86 -6.96
C LEU A 316 -18.30 -3.40 -7.04
N VAL A 317 -17.16 -4.03 -7.34
CA VAL A 317 -17.04 -5.51 -7.30
C VAL A 317 -17.21 -6.02 -5.87
N ASN A 318 -16.60 -5.37 -4.87
CA ASN A 318 -16.74 -5.75 -3.46
C ASN A 318 -18.19 -5.64 -3.00
N ASP A 319 -18.87 -4.54 -3.28
CA ASP A 319 -20.28 -4.32 -2.94
C ASP A 319 -21.20 -5.35 -3.61
N ALA A 320 -20.95 -5.67 -4.88
CA ALA A 320 -21.69 -6.70 -5.60
C ALA A 320 -21.48 -8.09 -5.00
N VAL A 321 -20.25 -8.40 -4.56
CA VAL A 321 -19.91 -9.66 -3.87
C VAL A 321 -20.60 -9.74 -2.51
N ASP A 322 -20.60 -8.67 -1.73
CA ASP A 322 -21.27 -8.64 -0.43
C ASP A 322 -22.79 -8.84 -0.61
N THR A 323 -23.40 -8.13 -1.54
CA THR A 323 -24.81 -8.32 -1.90
C THR A 323 -25.10 -9.76 -2.32
N PHE A 324 -24.24 -10.33 -3.17
CA PHE A 324 -24.36 -11.72 -3.60
C PHE A 324 -24.29 -12.70 -2.42
N TYR A 325 -23.37 -12.46 -1.47
CA TYR A 325 -23.27 -13.27 -0.25
C TYR A 325 -24.52 -13.19 0.60
N GLU A 326 -25.04 -11.99 0.82
CA GLU A 326 -26.27 -11.77 1.59
C GLU A 326 -27.44 -12.51 0.96
N GLU A 327 -27.65 -12.36 -0.35
CA GLU A 327 -28.72 -13.03 -1.09
C GLU A 327 -28.60 -14.56 -1.07
N LYS A 328 -27.38 -15.11 -1.19
CA LYS A 328 -27.17 -16.57 -1.21
C LYS A 328 -27.20 -17.20 0.17
N THR A 329 -26.99 -16.42 1.22
CA THR A 329 -27.02 -16.89 2.61
C THR A 329 -28.31 -16.53 3.34
N GLU A 330 -29.20 -15.78 2.71
CA GLU A 330 -30.51 -15.43 3.27
C GLU A 330 -31.28 -16.69 3.68
N GLY A 331 -31.70 -16.76 4.94
CA GLY A 331 -32.42 -17.90 5.50
C GLY A 331 -31.54 -19.07 5.96
N TYR A 332 -30.22 -18.99 5.81
CA TYR A 332 -29.31 -19.97 6.40
C TYR A 332 -28.80 -19.44 7.77
N THR A 333 -28.96 -20.28 8.79
CA THR A 333 -28.37 -20.04 10.11
C THR A 333 -27.29 -21.08 10.38
N ALA A 334 -26.09 -20.61 10.75
CA ALA A 334 -25.02 -21.48 11.22
C ALA A 334 -25.21 -21.74 12.73
N GLU A 335 -25.62 -22.96 13.10
CA GLU A 335 -25.69 -23.37 14.51
C GLU A 335 -24.43 -24.19 14.86
N GLN A 336 -23.73 -23.75 15.89
CA GLN A 336 -22.67 -24.57 16.47
C GLN A 336 -23.28 -25.72 17.29
N SER A 337 -23.04 -26.93 16.86
CA SER A 337 -23.38 -28.10 17.65
C SER A 337 -22.51 -28.15 18.92
N SER A 338 -23.11 -27.99 20.09
CA SER A 338 -22.40 -28.12 21.37
C SER A 338 -21.76 -29.51 21.54
N PHE A 339 -22.39 -30.55 20.97
CA PHE A 339 -21.83 -31.90 20.94
C PHE A 339 -20.60 -31.95 19.96
N GLY A 340 -20.70 -31.34 18.79
CA GLY A 340 -19.57 -31.27 17.85
C GLY A 340 -18.40 -30.48 18.43
N MET A 341 -18.66 -29.37 19.10
CA MET A 341 -17.63 -28.52 19.72
C MET A 341 -16.90 -29.21 20.89
N SER A 342 -17.51 -30.20 21.55
CA SER A 342 -16.85 -30.98 22.63
C SER A 342 -15.68 -31.87 22.12
N PHE A 343 -15.54 -32.02 20.80
CA PHE A 343 -14.45 -32.78 20.14
C PHE A 343 -13.42 -31.88 19.46
N VAL A 344 -13.59 -30.56 19.51
CA VAL A 344 -12.65 -29.56 19.03
C VAL A 344 -11.94 -28.99 20.26
N GLY A 345 -10.79 -29.56 20.60
CA GLY A 345 -9.99 -29.17 21.74
C GLY A 345 -8.57 -28.91 21.35
#